data_c8873f16060c93d14e57ceee854a69f4
#
_entry.id   c8873f16060c93d14e57ceee854a69f4
#
_cell.length_a   1.000
_cell.length_b   1.000
_cell.length_c   1.000
_cell.angle_alpha   90.00
_cell.angle_beta   90.00
_cell.angle_gamma   90.00
#
_symmetry.space_group_name_H-M   'P 1'
#
loop_
_entity.id
_entity.type
_entity.pdbx_description
1 polymer ?
#
loop_
_entity_poly.entity_id
_entity_poly.type
_entity_poly.pdbx_seq_one_letter_code
_entity_poly.pdbx_strand_id
1 'polypeptide(L)'
;MLCGMMRKKKKTGTPVYINVYDLMPVNSFVYWFGLGFFHSGVQVYGVEYAFGGSDNSRPGILKLEPKHFQGLQIRKSILIGRTEMDEQECREFIKKMAKEYPGNSYNIIFRNCNHFANDASKRLTKKSIPGWINRLARLNFLYSCLLPDGWNETPPRAVVAANNNKK
;
A
#
# COMPACT_ATOMS: atom_id res chain seq x y z
N MET A 1 20.41 -46.18 -4.26
CA MET A 1 20.33 -44.69 -4.35
C MET A 1 18.89 -44.26 -4.12
N LEU A 2 18.52 -43.93 -2.88
CA LEU A 2 17.19 -43.38 -2.58
C LEU A 2 17.25 -41.88 -2.78
N CYS A 3 16.63 -41.39 -3.87
CA CYS A 3 16.40 -39.98 -4.11
C CYS A 3 15.28 -39.51 -3.17
N GLY A 4 15.66 -38.91 -2.04
CA GLY A 4 14.72 -38.32 -1.10
C GLY A 4 14.03 -37.12 -1.72
N MET A 5 12.80 -37.29 -2.21
CA MET A 5 11.92 -36.17 -2.58
C MET A 5 11.66 -35.33 -1.33
N MET A 6 12.37 -34.23 -1.20
CA MET A 6 12.04 -33.17 -0.21
C MET A 6 10.65 -32.63 -0.52
N ARG A 7 9.65 -33.14 0.19
CA ARG A 7 8.29 -32.55 0.21
C ARG A 7 8.40 -31.11 0.69
N LYS A 8 8.27 -30.15 -0.21
CA LYS A 8 8.13 -28.72 0.17
C LYS A 8 6.97 -28.61 1.16
N LYS A 9 7.26 -28.32 2.41
CA LYS A 9 6.26 -28.07 3.45
C LYS A 9 5.30 -27.01 2.93
N LYS A 10 4.01 -27.36 2.75
CA LYS A 10 2.96 -26.44 2.30
C LYS A 10 2.92 -25.31 3.35
N LYS A 11 3.25 -24.07 2.95
CA LYS A 11 3.23 -22.94 3.88
C LYS A 11 1.79 -22.71 4.32
N THR A 12 1.51 -22.97 5.59
CA THR A 12 0.23 -22.68 6.25
C THR A 12 0.02 -21.16 6.33
N GLY A 13 -1.24 -20.70 6.40
CA GLY A 13 -1.61 -19.29 6.54
C GLY A 13 -2.11 -18.63 5.24
N THR A 14 -2.80 -17.52 5.41
CA THR A 14 -3.42 -16.76 4.32
C THR A 14 -2.40 -15.86 3.60
N PRO A 15 -2.36 -15.85 2.28
CA PRO A 15 -1.42 -15.03 1.53
C PRO A 15 -1.73 -13.53 1.70
N VAL A 16 -0.66 -12.75 1.83
CA VAL A 16 -0.70 -11.28 1.89
C VAL A 16 0.05 -10.72 0.69
N TYR A 17 -0.62 -9.90 -0.10
CA TYR A 17 -0.05 -9.26 -1.28
C TYR A 17 0.09 -7.75 -1.07
N ILE A 18 1.06 -7.17 -1.74
CA ILE A 18 1.15 -5.73 -1.98
C ILE A 18 0.80 -5.47 -3.43
N ASN A 19 -0.26 -4.71 -3.64
CA ASN A 19 -0.65 -4.20 -4.95
C ASN A 19 -0.03 -2.83 -5.14
N VAL A 20 0.70 -2.66 -6.23
CA VAL A 20 1.44 -1.44 -6.56
C VAL A 20 0.84 -0.83 -7.80
N TYR A 21 0.56 0.47 -7.74
CA TYR A 21 -0.07 1.24 -8.81
C TYR A 21 0.82 2.38 -9.25
N ASP A 22 0.77 2.69 -10.54
CA ASP A 22 1.44 3.85 -11.10
C ASP A 22 0.64 5.12 -10.80
N LEU A 23 1.28 6.08 -10.15
CA LEU A 23 0.69 7.42 -9.93
C LEU A 23 0.91 8.35 -11.15
N MET A 24 1.90 8.06 -11.97
CA MET A 24 2.27 8.89 -13.12
C MET A 24 2.53 8.03 -14.35
N PRO A 25 2.06 8.46 -15.54
CA PRO A 25 2.36 7.75 -16.80
C PRO A 25 3.86 7.61 -17.09
N VAL A 26 4.66 8.61 -16.65
CA VAL A 26 6.12 8.62 -16.81
C VAL A 26 6.84 7.52 -16.01
N ASN A 27 6.16 6.87 -15.07
CA ASN A 27 6.74 5.78 -14.27
C ASN A 27 7.31 4.65 -15.15
N SER A 28 6.76 4.42 -16.32
CA SER A 28 7.28 3.39 -17.25
C SER A 28 8.72 3.69 -17.69
N PHE A 29 9.08 4.95 -17.80
CA PHE A 29 10.44 5.37 -18.18
C PHE A 29 11.38 5.46 -16.97
N VAL A 30 10.96 6.18 -15.91
CA VAL A 30 11.83 6.43 -14.75
C VAL A 30 12.04 5.19 -13.87
N TYR A 31 11.19 4.19 -14.01
CA TYR A 31 11.32 2.90 -13.30
C TYR A 31 12.68 2.23 -13.55
N TRP A 32 13.22 2.30 -14.78
CA TRP A 32 14.53 1.74 -15.14
C TRP A 32 15.69 2.39 -14.37
N PHE A 33 15.52 3.65 -13.98
CA PHE A 33 16.46 4.36 -13.12
C PHE A 33 16.19 4.14 -11.62
N GLY A 34 15.26 3.24 -11.30
CA GLY A 34 14.84 2.98 -9.93
C GLY A 34 14.05 4.12 -9.28
N LEU A 35 13.56 5.03 -10.10
CA LEU A 35 12.71 6.15 -9.69
C LEU A 35 11.27 5.88 -10.12
N GLY A 36 10.29 6.38 -9.36
CA GLY A 36 8.88 6.24 -9.69
C GLY A 36 8.01 6.60 -8.50
N PHE A 37 6.86 7.19 -8.81
CA PHE A 37 5.82 7.51 -7.84
C PHE A 37 4.79 6.40 -7.84
N PHE A 38 4.73 5.64 -6.76
CA PHE A 38 3.83 4.50 -6.64
C PHE A 38 2.87 4.68 -5.47
N HIS A 39 1.63 4.28 -5.71
CA HIS A 39 0.68 4.00 -4.64
C HIS A 39 0.72 2.51 -4.32
N SER A 40 0.46 2.14 -3.07
CA SER A 40 0.35 0.73 -2.71
C SER A 40 -0.75 0.47 -1.69
N GLY A 41 -1.38 -0.71 -1.86
CA GLY A 41 -2.34 -1.29 -0.93
C GLY A 41 -1.93 -2.68 -0.48
N VAL A 42 -2.42 -3.09 0.69
CA VAL A 42 -2.22 -4.41 1.28
C VAL A 42 -3.47 -5.24 1.03
N GLN A 43 -3.33 -6.35 0.32
CA GLN A 43 -4.43 -7.27 0.05
C GLN A 43 -4.31 -8.50 0.94
N VAL A 44 -5.39 -8.80 1.67
CA VAL A 44 -5.56 -10.02 2.47
C VAL A 44 -7.05 -10.37 2.54
N TYR A 45 -7.39 -11.66 2.55
CA TYR A 45 -8.78 -12.15 2.57
C TYR A 45 -9.71 -11.51 1.53
N GLY A 46 -9.20 -11.33 0.29
CA GLY A 46 -9.98 -10.75 -0.80
C GLY A 46 -10.31 -9.27 -0.66
N VAL A 47 -9.69 -8.56 0.27
CA VAL A 47 -9.87 -7.12 0.48
C VAL A 47 -8.53 -6.42 0.39
N GLU A 48 -8.51 -5.27 -0.26
CA GLU A 48 -7.34 -4.40 -0.29
C GLU A 48 -7.53 -3.19 0.65
N TYR A 49 -6.51 -2.88 1.42
CA TYR A 49 -6.45 -1.76 2.35
C TYR A 49 -5.35 -0.80 1.93
N ALA A 50 -5.68 0.47 1.78
CA ALA A 50 -4.75 1.51 1.39
C ALA A 50 -4.91 2.75 2.27
N PHE A 51 -3.83 3.49 2.50
CA PHE A 51 -3.87 4.74 3.24
C PHE A 51 -4.00 5.92 2.27
N GLY A 52 -5.03 6.74 2.48
CA GLY A 52 -5.30 7.97 1.74
C GLY A 52 -5.41 9.17 2.67
N GLY A 53 -5.08 10.34 2.15
CA GLY A 53 -5.24 11.60 2.86
C GLY A 53 -6.68 12.11 2.85
N SER A 54 -7.06 12.83 3.91
CA SER A 54 -8.31 13.59 3.99
C SER A 54 -8.15 14.76 4.96
N ASP A 55 -9.02 15.76 4.87
CA ASP A 55 -8.96 16.98 5.68
C ASP A 55 -9.43 16.77 7.14
N ASN A 56 -9.81 15.57 7.50
CA ASN A 56 -10.34 15.26 8.84
C ASN A 56 -9.54 14.18 9.56
N SER A 57 -9.75 14.07 10.87
CA SER A 57 -9.11 13.09 11.75
C SER A 57 -9.73 11.68 11.68
N ARG A 58 -10.69 11.44 10.79
CA ARG A 58 -11.23 10.09 10.59
C ARG A 58 -10.15 9.15 10.08
N PRO A 59 -10.29 7.84 10.30
CA PRO A 59 -9.36 6.87 9.75
C PRO A 59 -9.18 7.03 8.25
N GLY A 60 -7.94 7.18 7.80
CA GLY A 60 -7.59 7.34 6.39
C GLY A 60 -7.41 6.01 5.65
N ILE A 61 -7.72 4.87 6.29
CA ILE A 61 -7.61 3.57 5.65
C ILE A 61 -8.85 3.30 4.81
N LEU A 62 -8.62 3.20 3.50
CA LEU A 62 -9.61 2.84 2.50
C LEU A 62 -9.72 1.32 2.38
N LYS A 63 -10.94 0.83 2.19
CA LYS A 63 -11.23 -0.56 1.89
C LYS A 63 -11.66 -0.66 0.43
N LEU A 64 -10.95 -1.44 -0.35
CA LEU A 64 -11.08 -1.50 -1.80
C LEU A 64 -11.24 -2.94 -2.28
N GLU A 65 -11.80 -3.09 -3.47
CA GLU A 65 -11.69 -4.32 -4.22
C GLU A 65 -10.23 -4.51 -4.68
N PRO A 66 -9.66 -5.72 -4.52
CA PRO A 66 -8.27 -5.96 -4.88
C PRO A 66 -7.95 -5.62 -6.34
N LYS A 67 -6.87 -4.90 -6.55
CA LYS A 67 -6.36 -4.48 -7.87
C LYS A 67 -7.27 -3.50 -8.62
N HIS A 68 -8.25 -2.93 -7.94
CA HIS A 68 -9.17 -1.92 -8.50
C HIS A 68 -9.06 -0.61 -7.70
N PHE A 69 -8.03 0.15 -7.97
CA PHE A 69 -7.92 1.52 -7.47
C PHE A 69 -8.35 2.48 -8.58
N GLN A 70 -9.46 3.22 -8.32
CA GLN A 70 -10.05 4.10 -9.32
C GLN A 70 -9.04 5.11 -9.88
N GLY A 71 -8.90 5.14 -11.19
CA GLY A 71 -8.02 6.07 -11.90
C GLY A 71 -6.54 5.68 -11.92
N LEU A 72 -6.13 4.57 -11.29
CA LEU A 72 -4.75 4.11 -11.30
C LEU A 72 -4.61 2.75 -12.00
N GLN A 73 -3.51 2.60 -12.72
CA GLN A 73 -3.15 1.33 -13.34
C GLN A 73 -2.31 0.48 -12.39
N ILE A 74 -2.71 -0.79 -12.24
CA ILE A 74 -1.91 -1.72 -11.48
C ILE A 74 -0.63 -2.05 -12.23
N ARG A 75 0.50 -1.84 -11.57
CA ARG A 75 1.83 -2.21 -12.07
C ARG A 75 2.17 -3.65 -11.71
N LYS A 76 1.96 -4.01 -10.44
CA LYS A 76 2.38 -5.33 -9.95
C LYS A 76 1.64 -5.70 -8.67
N SER A 77 1.32 -7.00 -8.54
CA SER A 77 0.85 -7.61 -7.31
C SER A 77 1.94 -8.56 -6.79
N ILE A 78 2.43 -8.34 -5.58
CA ILE A 78 3.60 -9.02 -5.02
C ILE A 78 3.19 -9.79 -3.78
N LEU A 79 3.36 -11.10 -3.81
CA LEU A 79 3.20 -11.94 -2.60
C LEU A 79 4.36 -11.65 -1.63
N ILE A 80 4.06 -11.01 -0.50
CA ILE A 80 5.05 -10.69 0.53
C ILE A 80 5.23 -11.86 1.49
N GLY A 81 4.14 -12.48 1.89
CA GLY A 81 4.18 -13.57 2.85
C GLY A 81 2.81 -14.14 3.11
N ARG A 82 2.67 -14.75 4.28
CA ARG A 82 1.41 -15.31 4.76
C ARG A 82 1.20 -14.88 6.19
N THR A 83 -0.05 -14.64 6.58
CA THR A 83 -0.45 -14.38 7.96
C THR A 83 -1.10 -15.63 8.53
N GLU A 84 -0.88 -15.85 9.82
CA GLU A 84 -1.55 -16.91 10.58
C GLU A 84 -2.86 -16.41 11.23
N MET A 85 -3.11 -15.09 11.19
CA MET A 85 -4.38 -14.51 11.65
C MET A 85 -5.52 -15.05 10.80
N ASP A 86 -6.64 -15.37 11.43
CA ASP A 86 -7.89 -15.63 10.72
C ASP A 86 -8.49 -14.34 10.15
N GLU A 87 -9.60 -14.45 9.42
CA GLU A 87 -10.19 -13.31 8.74
C GLU A 87 -10.71 -12.26 9.72
N GLN A 88 -11.28 -12.68 10.85
CA GLN A 88 -11.80 -11.77 11.85
C GLN A 88 -10.68 -11.07 12.61
N GLU A 89 -9.67 -11.80 13.01
CA GLU A 89 -8.46 -11.25 13.64
C GLU A 89 -7.78 -10.22 12.74
N CYS A 90 -7.69 -10.53 11.44
CA CYS A 90 -7.12 -9.62 10.46
C CYS A 90 -7.94 -8.33 10.31
N ARG A 91 -9.28 -8.42 10.29
CA ARG A 91 -10.16 -7.25 10.27
C ARG A 91 -10.00 -6.37 11.51
N GLU A 92 -9.96 -6.97 12.69
CA GLU A 92 -9.75 -6.23 13.95
C GLU A 92 -8.35 -5.60 14.00
N PHE A 93 -7.34 -6.30 13.51
CA PHE A 93 -6.00 -5.77 13.36
C PHE A 93 -5.98 -4.51 12.47
N ILE A 94 -6.61 -4.57 11.29
CA ILE A 94 -6.70 -3.40 10.39
C ILE A 94 -7.49 -2.25 11.04
N LYS A 95 -8.57 -2.54 11.77
CA LYS A 95 -9.30 -1.49 12.52
C LYS A 95 -8.44 -0.80 13.58
N LYS A 96 -7.57 -1.55 14.27
CA LYS A 96 -6.60 -0.97 15.20
C LYS A 96 -5.59 -0.10 14.48
N MET A 97 -5.01 -0.59 13.39
CA MET A 97 -4.10 0.21 12.56
C MET A 97 -4.76 1.48 12.02
N ALA A 98 -6.03 1.43 11.66
CA ALA A 98 -6.75 2.59 11.14
C ALA A 98 -6.80 3.76 12.13
N LYS A 99 -6.79 3.49 13.44
CA LYS A 99 -6.68 4.53 14.48
C LYS A 99 -5.30 5.19 14.50
N GLU A 100 -4.27 4.46 14.09
CA GLU A 100 -2.91 4.96 14.01
C GLU A 100 -2.69 5.80 12.74
N TYR A 101 -3.57 5.68 11.73
CA TYR A 101 -3.46 6.33 10.43
C TYR A 101 -4.68 7.24 10.14
N PRO A 102 -4.88 8.34 10.90
CA PRO A 102 -5.93 9.31 10.59
C PRO A 102 -5.64 10.01 9.27
N GLY A 103 -6.70 10.35 8.50
CA GLY A 103 -6.56 10.89 7.15
C GLY A 103 -5.76 12.20 7.09
N ASN A 104 -5.92 13.07 8.09
CA ASN A 104 -5.18 14.32 8.18
C ASN A 104 -3.70 14.17 8.58
N SER A 105 -3.25 12.95 8.93
CA SER A 105 -1.83 12.65 9.15
C SER A 105 -1.10 12.21 7.89
N TYR A 106 -1.79 12.13 6.75
CA TYR A 106 -1.16 11.76 5.50
C TYR A 106 -0.14 12.83 5.09
N ASN A 107 1.05 12.37 4.76
CA ASN A 107 2.11 13.22 4.20
C ASN A 107 2.84 12.42 3.12
N ILE A 108 2.95 12.99 1.94
CA ILE A 108 3.48 12.28 0.77
C ILE A 108 4.94 11.80 0.97
N ILE A 109 5.68 12.47 1.82
CA ILE A 109 7.10 12.16 2.10
C ILE A 109 7.24 11.27 3.33
N PHE A 110 6.65 11.70 4.45
CA PHE A 110 6.95 11.12 5.76
C PHE A 110 5.94 10.07 6.24
N ARG A 111 4.69 10.10 5.70
CA ARG A 111 3.61 9.23 6.16
C ARG A 111 2.59 8.95 5.07
N ASN A 112 2.99 8.24 4.03
CA ASN A 112 2.17 7.96 2.85
C ASN A 112 1.63 6.51 2.83
N CYS A 113 0.94 6.17 1.74
CA CYS A 113 0.39 4.83 1.50
C CYS A 113 1.45 3.71 1.58
N ASN A 114 2.66 3.97 1.09
CA ASN A 114 3.75 2.98 1.11
C ASN A 114 4.28 2.75 2.52
N HIS A 115 4.27 3.75 3.39
CA HIS A 115 4.60 3.59 4.81
C HIS A 115 3.57 2.71 5.52
N PHE A 116 2.27 2.96 5.30
CA PHE A 116 1.20 2.09 5.81
C PHE A 116 1.34 0.66 5.30
N ALA A 117 1.52 0.49 3.98
CA ALA A 117 1.66 -0.83 3.38
C ALA A 117 2.86 -1.61 3.95
N ASN A 118 3.98 -0.91 4.21
CA ASN A 118 5.15 -1.52 4.83
C ASN A 118 4.91 -1.93 6.29
N ASP A 119 4.24 -1.10 7.07
CA ASP A 119 3.93 -1.37 8.47
C ASP A 119 2.93 -2.53 8.59
N ALA A 120 1.84 -2.50 7.83
CA ALA A 120 0.87 -3.59 7.77
C ALA A 120 1.53 -4.91 7.33
N SER A 121 2.36 -4.87 6.30
CA SER A 121 3.10 -6.04 5.81
C SER A 121 3.98 -6.65 6.89
N LYS A 122 4.77 -5.84 7.60
CA LYS A 122 5.64 -6.31 8.69
C LYS A 122 4.84 -6.95 9.83
N ARG A 123 3.72 -6.34 10.21
CA ARG A 123 2.88 -6.84 11.31
C ARG A 123 2.18 -8.15 10.92
N LEU A 124 1.69 -8.26 9.67
CA LEU A 124 0.99 -9.45 9.18
C LEU A 124 1.92 -10.62 8.83
N THR A 125 3.11 -10.34 8.27
CA THR A 125 3.96 -11.38 7.65
C THR A 125 5.39 -11.42 8.17
N LYS A 126 5.76 -10.48 9.04
CA LYS A 126 7.15 -10.24 9.50
C LYS A 126 8.11 -9.82 8.38
N LYS A 127 7.59 -9.38 7.23
CA LYS A 127 8.39 -8.97 6.08
C LYS A 127 8.07 -7.55 5.63
N SER A 128 9.11 -6.83 5.20
CA SER A 128 8.98 -5.51 4.59
C SER A 128 8.56 -5.60 3.13
N ILE A 129 7.96 -4.55 2.61
CA ILE A 129 7.74 -4.38 1.18
C ILE A 129 9.07 -4.15 0.46
N PRO A 130 9.17 -4.46 -0.85
CA PRO A 130 10.35 -4.17 -1.65
C PRO A 130 10.76 -2.68 -1.59
N GLY A 131 12.04 -2.42 -1.39
CA GLY A 131 12.56 -1.07 -1.15
C GLY A 131 12.33 -0.07 -2.29
N TRP A 132 12.15 -0.56 -3.53
CA TRP A 132 11.91 0.29 -4.69
C TRP A 132 10.56 0.99 -4.67
N ILE A 133 9.55 0.44 -3.96
CA ILE A 133 8.18 0.98 -3.90
C ILE A 133 8.16 2.37 -3.25
N ASN A 134 8.99 2.58 -2.23
CA ASN A 134 9.05 3.86 -1.52
C ASN A 134 10.44 4.51 -1.61
N ARG A 135 11.16 4.26 -2.70
CA ARG A 135 12.53 4.77 -2.84
C ARG A 135 12.59 6.29 -2.82
N LEU A 136 11.67 6.94 -3.52
CA LEU A 136 11.66 8.41 -3.57
C LEU A 136 11.43 9.04 -2.19
N ALA A 137 10.52 8.51 -1.36
CA ALA A 137 10.35 9.00 0.01
C ALA A 137 11.61 8.84 0.88
N ARG A 138 12.52 7.93 0.52
CA ARG A 138 13.81 7.76 1.21
C ARG A 138 14.88 8.74 0.73
N LEU A 139 14.70 9.29 -0.46
CA LEU A 139 15.62 10.28 -1.05
C LEU A 139 15.14 11.70 -0.71
N ASN A 140 14.88 11.98 0.57
CA ASN A 140 14.34 13.25 1.08
C ASN A 140 14.98 14.52 0.46
N PHE A 141 16.22 14.43 0.02
CA PHE A 141 16.95 15.55 -0.57
C PHE A 141 16.47 15.92 -1.99
N LEU A 142 15.96 14.95 -2.78
CA LEU A 142 15.51 15.20 -4.15
C LEU A 142 14.07 15.70 -4.24
N TYR A 143 13.31 15.59 -3.17
CA TYR A 143 11.88 15.95 -3.18
C TYR A 143 11.63 17.45 -3.34
N SER A 144 12.43 18.28 -2.69
CA SER A 144 12.31 19.74 -2.79
C SER A 144 12.56 20.28 -4.20
N CYS A 145 13.28 19.51 -5.04
CA CYS A 145 13.60 19.91 -6.42
C CYS A 145 12.71 19.29 -7.48
N LEU A 146 11.96 18.22 -7.16
CA LEU A 146 11.22 17.41 -8.15
C LEU A 146 9.71 17.50 -8.00
N LEU A 147 9.19 18.01 -6.89
CA LEU A 147 7.75 18.18 -6.71
C LEU A 147 7.32 19.55 -7.19
N PRO A 148 6.26 19.64 -8.01
CA PRO A 148 5.63 20.92 -8.33
C PRO A 148 5.19 21.65 -7.06
N ASP A 149 5.27 22.98 -7.08
CA ASP A 149 4.77 23.83 -5.99
C ASP A 149 3.30 23.49 -5.68
N GLY A 150 2.99 23.29 -4.40
CA GLY A 150 1.65 22.92 -3.93
C GLY A 150 1.43 21.43 -3.61
N TRP A 151 2.33 20.53 -4.00
CA TRP A 151 2.22 19.10 -3.65
C TRP A 151 2.60 18.81 -2.19
N ASN A 152 3.29 19.73 -1.55
CA ASN A 152 3.63 19.63 -0.14
C ASN A 152 2.46 19.95 0.79
N GLU A 153 1.42 20.65 0.29
CA GLU A 153 0.32 21.16 1.12
C GLU A 153 -0.99 20.39 0.97
N THR A 154 -1.15 19.65 -0.14
CA THR A 154 -2.37 18.87 -0.37
C THR A 154 -2.00 17.45 -0.78
N PRO A 155 -2.39 16.43 0.00
CA PRO A 155 -2.31 15.05 -0.49
C PRO A 155 -3.10 14.97 -1.80
N PRO A 156 -2.66 14.20 -2.81
CA PRO A 156 -3.48 13.93 -3.97
C PRO A 156 -4.83 13.46 -3.42
N ARG A 157 -5.86 14.25 -3.62
CA ARG A 157 -7.22 13.90 -3.23
C ARG A 157 -7.47 12.53 -3.82
N ALA A 158 -7.44 11.50 -2.99
CA ALA A 158 -8.03 10.24 -3.38
C ALA A 158 -9.41 10.65 -3.90
N VAL A 159 -9.68 10.31 -5.16
CA VAL A 159 -10.99 10.58 -5.76
C VAL A 159 -11.97 9.66 -5.04
N VAL A 160 -12.25 10.01 -3.79
CA VAL A 160 -13.36 9.51 -2.98
C VAL A 160 -14.50 10.46 -3.26
N ALA A 161 -14.81 10.61 -4.53
CA ALA A 161 -16.01 11.30 -4.95
C ALA A 161 -16.96 10.27 -5.54
N ALA A 162 -18.13 10.24 -4.96
CA ALA A 162 -19.34 9.68 -5.48
C ALA A 162 -19.61 8.18 -5.25
N ASN A 163 -19.97 7.84 -4.02
CA ASN A 163 -21.08 6.91 -3.83
C ASN A 163 -21.92 7.25 -2.58
N ASN A 164 -22.25 8.52 -2.42
CA ASN A 164 -23.33 8.95 -1.53
C ASN A 164 -24.35 9.77 -2.32
N ASN A 165 -24.99 9.19 -3.33
CA ASN A 165 -26.28 9.63 -3.84
C ASN A 165 -26.87 8.55 -4.74
N LYS A 166 -27.52 7.57 -4.13
CA LYS A 166 -28.79 7.01 -4.63
C LYS A 166 -29.50 6.36 -3.44
N LYS A 167 -30.51 7.10 -2.98
CA LYS A 167 -31.65 6.49 -2.31
C LYS A 167 -32.32 5.50 -3.22
#